data_d67912b4e8f080a9f8243ad1adc18bcd
#
_entry.id   d67912b4e8f080a9f8243ad1adc18bcd
#
_cell.length_a   1.000
_cell.length_b   1.000
_cell.length_c   1.000
_cell.angle_alpha   90.00
_cell.angle_beta   90.00
_cell.angle_gamma   90.00
#
_symmetry.space_group_name_H-M   'P 1'
#
loop_
_entity.id
_entity.type
_entity.pdbx_description
1 polymer ?
#
loop_
_entity_poly.entity_id
_entity_poly.type
_entity_poly.pdbx_seq_one_letter_code
_entity_poly.pdbx_strand_id
1 'polypeptide(L)'
;MKKIVLLVLALTLIISCKQTETNKEVENTTATESVATSTKVPKYKADIPVGLLTPDKVNTELLGELEFFDGMPSDATVTKTMDFLDLSRAAEAFLNGIPAASIYAMLEGLKDGGAAPGDLMMWEDYGDARTLGLTWNTTTPYSFAEINVKDEPAIVEVPAGKLVGAVDDAFFRWVTDLGFTGPNQGKGGKFVFVGPDYNGKLPKGYSVVKTPTYRNWLFLRAIVDNDDVEAATLGLRTQFRIYPLSKIDNPPKGRVVFASGSKINTIHANDYSFYEELNAVIQYEPADAFNPELVGQFAAIGIKKGEPFAPDARMKKILTEGVAIGNATARSLTFRPREERLYFYPGKRQWYSPFTGGSSEFMNNGERVLDDRIIFHYYATGITPAMARAQVGTGSAYEIGAHDSEGNYLDGNKTYTVTLPAPIPAADFWSFVVYDNQTRSILETDQKSGGVDSNSPDIKPNDDGSYTVWFSPSPPAGHEGNWVQTMPGKSFNVLLRLYGPLEPFFDKTWMPGDFELVK
;
A
#
# COMPACT_ATOMS: atom_id res chain seq x y z
N MET A 1 -52.67 -26.07 7.57
CA MET A 1 -52.90 -27.33 6.78
C MET A 1 -52.25 -27.16 5.43
N LYS A 2 -51.27 -27.88 5.13
CA LYS A 2 -50.73 -28.51 3.91
C LYS A 2 -49.21 -28.58 4.00
N LYS A 3 -48.74 -29.76 4.31
CA LYS A 3 -47.35 -30.19 4.26
C LYS A 3 -46.96 -30.37 2.79
N ILE A 4 -45.83 -29.85 2.37
CA ILE A 4 -45.18 -30.19 1.10
C ILE A 4 -43.88 -30.92 1.43
N VAL A 5 -43.83 -32.18 1.06
CA VAL A 5 -42.67 -33.09 1.12
C VAL A 5 -41.84 -32.80 -0.13
N LEU A 6 -40.57 -32.45 0.02
CA LEU A 6 -39.62 -32.33 -1.09
C LEU A 6 -38.79 -33.61 -1.18
N LEU A 7 -38.95 -34.30 -2.29
CA LEU A 7 -38.22 -35.50 -2.68
C LEU A 7 -36.89 -35.08 -3.29
N VAL A 8 -35.76 -35.55 -2.73
CA VAL A 8 -34.41 -35.37 -3.30
C VAL A 8 -34.12 -36.53 -4.23
N LEU A 9 -34.00 -36.25 -5.51
CA LEU A 9 -33.58 -37.23 -6.54
C LEU A 9 -32.06 -37.06 -6.72
N ALA A 10 -31.29 -38.07 -6.34
CA ALA A 10 -29.86 -38.15 -6.64
C ALA A 10 -29.66 -38.69 -8.06
N LEU A 11 -29.11 -37.88 -8.93
CA LEU A 11 -28.69 -38.28 -10.28
C LEU A 11 -27.18 -38.49 -10.30
N THR A 12 -26.73 -39.72 -10.36
CA THR A 12 -25.33 -40.09 -10.60
C THR A 12 -25.03 -40.05 -12.10
N LEU A 13 -24.21 -39.10 -12.51
CA LEU A 13 -23.63 -39.04 -13.86
C LEU A 13 -22.22 -39.65 -13.81
N ILE A 14 -22.06 -40.82 -14.42
CA ILE A 14 -20.76 -41.43 -14.69
C ILE A 14 -20.27 -40.86 -16.02
N ILE A 15 -19.22 -40.04 -15.97
CA ILE A 15 -18.47 -39.61 -17.16
C ILE A 15 -17.15 -40.37 -17.18
N SER A 16 -17.05 -41.32 -18.12
CA SER A 16 -15.82 -42.01 -18.45
C SER A 16 -14.96 -41.13 -19.35
N CYS A 17 -13.82 -40.64 -18.83
CA CYS A 17 -12.77 -40.02 -19.65
C CYS A 17 -11.69 -41.05 -19.96
N LYS A 18 -11.50 -41.32 -21.24
CA LYS A 18 -10.38 -42.07 -21.81
C LYS A 18 -9.12 -41.21 -21.70
N GLN A 19 -8.14 -41.63 -20.92
CA GLN A 19 -6.80 -41.05 -20.91
C GLN A 19 -5.96 -41.64 -22.06
N THR A 20 -5.38 -40.73 -22.83
CA THR A 20 -4.30 -41.03 -23.78
C THR A 20 -2.98 -40.86 -23.03
N GLU A 21 -2.24 -41.94 -22.89
CA GLU A 21 -0.90 -41.95 -22.29
C GLU A 21 0.09 -41.24 -23.19
N THR A 22 0.73 -40.19 -22.66
CA THR A 22 2.02 -39.70 -23.15
C THR A 22 3.04 -39.89 -22.05
N ASN A 23 3.90 -40.89 -22.22
CA ASN A 23 5.08 -41.11 -21.37
C ASN A 23 6.01 -39.90 -21.42
N LYS A 24 6.21 -39.28 -20.25
CA LYS A 24 7.44 -38.56 -19.94
C LYS A 24 8.06 -39.23 -18.73
N GLU A 25 9.21 -39.86 -18.95
CA GLU A 25 10.08 -40.35 -17.91
C GLU A 25 10.46 -39.19 -16.98
N VAL A 26 10.00 -39.30 -15.74
CA VAL A 26 10.52 -38.50 -14.61
C VAL A 26 11.51 -39.42 -13.91
N GLU A 27 12.79 -39.09 -13.91
CA GLU A 27 13.81 -39.78 -13.11
C GLU A 27 13.40 -39.79 -11.64
N ASN A 28 13.01 -40.95 -11.18
CA ASN A 28 12.76 -41.26 -9.78
C ASN A 28 14.13 -41.40 -9.08
N THR A 29 14.52 -40.40 -8.33
CA THR A 29 15.56 -40.60 -7.31
C THR A 29 14.99 -41.52 -6.23
N THR A 30 15.47 -42.75 -6.24
CA THR A 30 15.16 -43.82 -5.30
C THR A 30 15.54 -43.38 -3.88
N ALA A 31 14.57 -42.94 -3.08
CA ALA A 31 14.67 -42.93 -1.64
C ALA A 31 14.65 -44.41 -1.17
N THR A 32 15.74 -44.81 -0.53
CA THR A 32 15.88 -46.17 0.02
C THR A 32 14.90 -46.29 1.19
N GLU A 33 13.81 -47.04 0.96
CA GLU A 33 12.83 -47.37 2.00
C GLU A 33 13.48 -48.33 3.01
N SER A 34 13.62 -47.89 4.26
CA SER A 34 13.71 -48.83 5.41
C SER A 34 12.29 -49.01 5.96
N VAL A 35 11.53 -49.90 5.37
CA VAL A 35 10.24 -50.34 5.93
C VAL A 35 10.54 -51.24 7.14
N ALA A 36 10.27 -50.77 8.36
CA ALA A 36 10.24 -51.61 9.53
C ALA A 36 9.14 -52.67 9.35
N THR A 37 9.55 -53.91 9.05
CA THR A 37 8.63 -55.05 8.86
C THR A 37 8.03 -55.45 10.19
N SER A 38 6.81 -55.01 10.47
CA SER A 38 5.97 -55.58 11.54
C SER A 38 5.69 -57.05 11.24
N THR A 39 6.17 -57.99 12.06
CA THR A 39 6.00 -59.45 11.91
C THR A 39 4.60 -59.96 12.26
N LYS A 40 3.66 -59.07 12.66
CA LYS A 40 2.26 -59.42 12.96
C LYS A 40 1.30 -58.64 12.09
N VAL A 41 0.61 -59.30 11.18
CA VAL A 41 -0.50 -58.70 10.42
C VAL A 41 -1.72 -58.56 11.35
N PRO A 42 -2.27 -57.35 11.57
CA PRO A 42 -3.45 -57.15 12.39
C PRO A 42 -4.69 -57.86 11.82
N LYS A 43 -5.61 -58.31 12.70
CA LYS A 43 -6.87 -58.97 12.33
C LYS A 43 -7.73 -58.07 11.42
N TYR A 44 -7.72 -56.75 11.67
CA TYR A 44 -8.43 -55.75 10.87
C TYR A 44 -7.37 -54.87 10.22
N LYS A 45 -7.12 -55.06 8.94
CA LYS A 45 -6.13 -54.36 8.14
C LYS A 45 -6.81 -53.43 7.16
N ALA A 46 -6.45 -52.16 7.13
CA ALA A 46 -6.79 -51.25 6.05
C ALA A 46 -5.69 -51.26 4.96
N ASP A 47 -6.07 -51.02 3.72
CA ASP A 47 -5.11 -50.68 2.66
C ASP A 47 -4.75 -49.21 2.79
N ILE A 48 -3.54 -48.92 3.29
CA ILE A 48 -3.07 -47.57 3.54
C ILE A 48 -2.35 -47.08 2.30
N PRO A 49 -2.84 -45.98 1.65
CA PRO A 49 -2.12 -45.35 0.55
C PRO A 49 -0.75 -44.83 1.01
N VAL A 50 0.30 -45.06 0.23
CA VAL A 50 1.67 -44.63 0.54
C VAL A 50 1.75 -43.10 0.78
N GLY A 51 0.94 -42.32 0.08
CA GLY A 51 0.88 -40.89 0.25
C GLY A 51 0.34 -40.37 1.60
N LEU A 52 -0.16 -41.28 2.47
CA LEU A 52 -0.56 -40.92 3.85
C LEU A 52 0.58 -41.12 4.87
N LEU A 53 1.64 -41.84 4.47
CA LEU A 53 2.73 -42.20 5.36
C LEU A 53 3.78 -41.05 5.39
N THR A 54 4.30 -40.77 6.57
CA THR A 54 5.44 -39.89 6.74
C THR A 54 6.70 -40.75 6.83
N PRO A 55 7.69 -40.56 5.93
CA PRO A 55 8.98 -41.27 6.02
C PRO A 55 9.71 -40.93 7.31
N ASP A 56 10.48 -41.88 7.85
CA ASP A 56 11.27 -41.66 9.07
C ASP A 56 12.31 -40.55 8.93
N LYS A 57 12.73 -40.25 7.68
CA LYS A 57 13.66 -39.16 7.35
C LYS A 57 13.13 -38.37 6.14
N VAL A 58 13.03 -37.05 6.30
CA VAL A 58 12.68 -36.10 5.23
C VAL A 58 13.78 -35.05 5.11
N ASN A 59 14.41 -34.95 3.95
CA ASN A 59 15.42 -33.93 3.68
C ASN A 59 14.77 -32.72 3.02
N THR A 60 14.98 -31.53 3.58
CA THR A 60 14.56 -30.26 3.03
C THR A 60 15.75 -29.35 2.81
N GLU A 61 15.72 -28.48 1.80
CA GLU A 61 16.80 -27.52 1.56
C GLU A 61 16.90 -26.45 2.67
N LEU A 62 15.74 -26.03 3.20
CA LEU A 62 15.70 -24.94 4.18
C LEU A 62 15.97 -25.40 5.61
N LEU A 63 15.44 -26.56 6.03
CA LEU A 63 15.51 -27.02 7.42
C LEU A 63 16.49 -28.19 7.60
N GLY A 64 17.06 -28.71 6.51
CA GLY A 64 17.89 -29.90 6.52
C GLY A 64 17.08 -31.18 6.77
N GLU A 65 17.70 -32.17 7.43
CA GLU A 65 17.05 -33.43 7.75
C GLU A 65 16.03 -33.24 8.90
N LEU A 66 14.81 -33.76 8.68
CA LEU A 66 13.73 -33.90 9.66
C LEU A 66 13.57 -35.40 9.95
N GLU A 67 13.56 -35.77 11.23
CA GLU A 67 13.51 -37.16 11.69
C GLU A 67 12.18 -37.47 12.36
N PHE A 68 11.63 -38.65 12.08
CA PHE A 68 10.38 -39.14 12.63
C PHE A 68 10.53 -40.59 13.08
N PHE A 69 9.74 -41.01 14.02
CA PHE A 69 9.55 -42.40 14.41
C PHE A 69 8.08 -42.75 14.22
N ASP A 70 7.79 -43.55 13.20
CA ASP A 70 6.41 -43.92 12.84
C ASP A 70 5.45 -42.70 12.77
N GLY A 71 5.89 -41.64 12.08
CA GLY A 71 5.17 -40.39 11.94
C GLY A 71 5.29 -39.39 13.10
N MET A 72 5.90 -39.76 14.23
CA MET A 72 6.12 -38.88 15.38
C MET A 72 7.45 -38.11 15.22
N PRO A 73 7.44 -36.76 15.19
CA PRO A 73 8.66 -35.98 15.01
C PRO A 73 9.59 -36.06 16.21
N SER A 74 10.91 -36.10 15.98
CA SER A 74 11.92 -35.92 17.03
C SER A 74 11.86 -34.52 17.63
N ASP A 75 12.39 -34.32 18.86
CA ASP A 75 12.45 -33.00 19.50
C ASP A 75 13.22 -31.96 18.65
N ALA A 76 14.26 -32.41 17.95
CA ALA A 76 15.01 -31.55 17.03
C ALA A 76 14.16 -31.13 15.82
N THR A 77 13.35 -32.05 15.27
CA THR A 77 12.41 -31.76 14.19
C THR A 77 11.33 -30.79 14.67
N VAL A 78 10.74 -31.01 15.85
CA VAL A 78 9.76 -30.10 16.46
C VAL A 78 10.33 -28.69 16.57
N THR A 79 11.54 -28.54 17.13
CA THR A 79 12.18 -27.22 17.27
C THR A 79 12.34 -26.52 15.93
N LYS A 80 12.94 -27.20 14.92
CA LYS A 80 13.16 -26.63 13.59
C LYS A 80 11.87 -26.19 12.92
N THR A 81 10.82 -27.03 12.98
CA THR A 81 9.55 -26.73 12.30
C THR A 81 8.75 -25.64 13.00
N MET A 82 8.80 -25.55 14.33
CA MET A 82 8.16 -24.47 15.07
C MET A 82 8.88 -23.13 14.89
N ASP A 83 10.22 -23.12 14.89
CA ASP A 83 10.99 -21.90 14.59
C ASP A 83 10.71 -21.39 13.18
N PHE A 84 10.64 -22.28 12.19
CA PHE A 84 10.28 -21.92 10.82
C PHE A 84 8.84 -21.39 10.72
N LEU A 85 7.89 -22.03 11.41
CA LEU A 85 6.50 -21.59 11.43
C LEU A 85 6.37 -20.18 12.02
N ASP A 86 7.02 -19.92 13.16
CA ASP A 86 7.00 -18.63 13.82
C ASP A 86 7.67 -17.54 12.96
N LEU A 87 8.79 -17.87 12.30
CA LEU A 87 9.50 -16.98 11.37
C LEU A 87 8.63 -16.63 10.15
N SER A 88 7.98 -17.64 9.58
CA SER A 88 7.07 -17.43 8.43
C SER A 88 5.90 -16.52 8.82
N ARG A 89 5.28 -16.76 9.99
CA ARG A 89 4.21 -15.91 10.51
C ARG A 89 4.66 -14.50 10.84
N ALA A 90 5.90 -14.33 11.34
CA ALA A 90 6.46 -13.01 11.58
C ALA A 90 6.65 -12.23 10.27
N ALA A 91 7.23 -12.83 9.24
CA ALA A 91 7.38 -12.21 7.93
C ALA A 91 6.02 -11.86 7.30
N GLU A 92 5.04 -12.78 7.34
CA GLU A 92 3.68 -12.54 6.87
C GLU A 92 2.95 -11.46 7.68
N ALA A 93 3.15 -11.40 9.00
CA ALA A 93 2.58 -10.35 9.83
C ALA A 93 3.15 -8.97 9.48
N PHE A 94 4.44 -8.87 9.12
CA PHE A 94 5.00 -7.64 8.57
C PHE A 94 4.29 -7.27 7.27
N LEU A 95 4.29 -8.15 6.26
CA LEU A 95 3.75 -7.88 4.92
C LEU A 95 2.25 -7.52 4.95
N ASN A 96 1.47 -8.25 5.75
CA ASN A 96 0.03 -8.03 5.86
C ASN A 96 -0.33 -6.89 6.84
N GLY A 97 0.56 -6.53 7.75
CA GLY A 97 0.40 -5.44 8.72
C GLY A 97 0.77 -4.05 8.19
N ILE A 98 1.47 -3.95 7.04
CA ILE A 98 1.90 -2.66 6.46
C ILE A 98 0.75 -1.64 6.39
N PRO A 99 -0.46 -1.97 5.93
CA PRO A 99 -1.55 -0.99 5.88
C PRO A 99 -1.86 -0.37 7.24
N ALA A 100 -1.92 -1.18 8.30
CA ALA A 100 -2.18 -0.72 9.65
C ALA A 100 -1.03 0.15 10.21
N ALA A 101 0.21 -0.32 10.07
CA ALA A 101 1.40 0.41 10.51
C ALA A 101 1.56 1.74 9.75
N SER A 102 1.21 1.79 8.46
CA SER A 102 1.26 3.03 7.67
C SER A 102 0.27 4.09 8.20
N ILE A 103 -0.97 3.73 8.48
CA ILE A 103 -1.93 4.67 9.11
C ILE A 103 -1.47 5.06 10.50
N TYR A 104 -0.98 4.12 11.31
CA TYR A 104 -0.45 4.42 12.64
C TYR A 104 0.69 5.45 12.57
N ALA A 105 1.70 5.21 11.74
CA ALA A 105 2.82 6.12 11.56
C ALA A 105 2.39 7.50 11.03
N MET A 106 1.41 7.54 10.13
CA MET A 106 0.82 8.78 9.64
C MET A 106 0.21 9.58 10.81
N LEU A 107 -0.64 8.97 11.61
CA LEU A 107 -1.33 9.64 12.71
C LEU A 107 -0.38 10.03 13.86
N GLU A 108 0.61 9.20 14.19
CA GLU A 108 1.65 9.56 15.17
C GLU A 108 2.55 10.69 14.63
N GLY A 109 2.86 10.70 13.32
CA GLY A 109 3.58 11.81 12.69
C GLY A 109 2.83 13.14 12.78
N LEU A 110 1.49 13.14 12.65
CA LEU A 110 0.68 14.35 12.89
C LEU A 110 0.80 14.82 14.34
N LYS A 111 0.73 13.90 15.28
CA LYS A 111 0.86 14.19 16.71
C LYS A 111 2.25 14.74 17.06
N ASP A 112 3.33 14.13 16.54
CA ASP A 112 4.71 14.59 16.72
C ASP A 112 4.92 15.99 16.10
N GLY A 113 4.22 16.28 15.00
CA GLY A 113 4.14 17.62 14.40
C GLY A 113 3.26 18.62 15.16
N GLY A 114 2.65 18.22 16.29
CA GLY A 114 1.88 19.08 17.18
C GLY A 114 0.37 19.15 16.90
N ALA A 115 -0.18 18.31 16.03
CA ALA A 115 -1.62 18.20 15.81
C ALA A 115 -2.24 17.16 16.74
N ALA A 116 -3.29 17.54 17.45
CA ALA A 116 -4.14 16.63 18.21
C ALA A 116 -5.24 16.05 17.29
N PRO A 117 -5.92 14.95 17.69
CA PRO A 117 -7.11 14.49 16.98
C PRO A 117 -8.14 15.61 16.81
N GLY A 118 -8.59 15.82 15.58
CA GLY A 118 -9.48 16.93 15.21
C GLY A 118 -8.79 18.20 14.73
N ASP A 119 -7.49 18.38 14.93
CA ASP A 119 -6.72 19.47 14.32
C ASP A 119 -6.42 19.17 12.85
N LEU A 120 -6.35 20.22 12.03
CA LEU A 120 -5.88 20.13 10.65
C LEU A 120 -4.40 20.47 10.57
N MET A 121 -3.54 19.50 10.28
CA MET A 121 -2.16 19.79 9.91
C MET A 121 -2.11 20.15 8.43
N MET A 122 -1.49 21.26 8.09
CA MET A 122 -1.45 21.79 6.73
C MET A 122 -0.02 22.10 6.32
N TRP A 123 0.39 21.55 5.19
CA TRP A 123 1.56 21.99 4.45
C TRP A 123 1.11 23.09 3.49
N GLU A 124 1.27 24.34 3.93
CA GLU A 124 0.82 25.55 3.24
C GLU A 124 1.67 25.92 2.02
N ASP A 125 2.65 25.12 1.72
CA ASP A 125 3.49 25.13 0.53
C ASP A 125 3.49 23.73 -0.10
N TYR A 126 4.20 23.54 -1.19
CA TYR A 126 4.35 22.22 -1.81
C TYR A 126 5.24 21.30 -0.97
N GLY A 127 5.07 19.99 -1.15
CA GLY A 127 5.85 18.98 -0.45
C GLY A 127 7.35 19.07 -0.78
N ASP A 128 8.18 18.88 0.24
CA ASP A 128 9.64 18.79 0.12
C ASP A 128 10.20 17.59 0.91
N ALA A 129 11.49 17.35 0.80
CA ALA A 129 12.16 16.18 1.41
C ALA A 129 12.24 16.22 2.96
N ARG A 130 11.91 17.34 3.61
CA ARG A 130 11.98 17.48 5.07
C ARG A 130 10.88 16.71 5.79
N THR A 131 9.73 16.55 5.15
CA THR A 131 8.69 15.66 5.64
C THR A 131 8.83 14.30 4.96
N LEU A 132 9.04 13.26 5.76
CA LEU A 132 9.07 11.89 5.26
C LEU A 132 7.63 11.41 5.05
N GLY A 133 7.21 11.33 3.79
CA GLY A 133 5.88 10.91 3.38
C GLY A 133 5.93 10.14 2.07
N LEU A 134 5.20 9.02 2.01
CA LEU A 134 5.20 8.14 0.84
C LEU A 134 4.54 8.83 -0.36
N THR A 135 5.23 8.83 -1.50
CA THR A 135 4.75 9.32 -2.80
C THR A 135 4.12 10.72 -2.81
N TRP A 136 4.57 11.62 -1.93
CA TRP A 136 4.11 13.00 -1.94
C TRP A 136 4.38 13.65 -3.29
N ASN A 137 3.41 14.46 -3.75
CA ASN A 137 3.63 15.29 -4.94
C ASN A 137 4.18 16.66 -4.56
N THR A 138 4.67 17.37 -5.55
CA THR A 138 5.24 18.72 -5.43
C THR A 138 4.38 19.78 -6.10
N THR A 139 3.10 19.46 -6.40
CA THR A 139 2.21 20.29 -7.23
C THR A 139 0.93 20.73 -6.53
N THR A 140 0.63 20.15 -5.34
CA THR A 140 -0.55 20.53 -4.53
C THR A 140 -0.21 20.55 -3.06
N PRO A 141 -0.69 21.56 -2.28
CA PRO A 141 -0.57 21.55 -0.83
C PRO A 141 -1.44 20.48 -0.19
N TYR A 142 -0.91 19.82 0.83
CA TYR A 142 -1.60 18.79 1.60
C TYR A 142 -2.15 19.31 2.92
N SER A 143 -3.27 18.72 3.34
CA SER A 143 -3.83 18.90 4.68
C SER A 143 -4.31 17.57 5.21
N PHE A 144 -3.87 17.20 6.43
CA PHE A 144 -4.19 15.93 7.07
C PHE A 144 -4.81 16.15 8.44
N ALA A 145 -5.67 15.22 8.85
CA ALA A 145 -6.26 15.21 10.18
C ALA A 145 -6.55 13.79 10.66
N GLU A 146 -6.59 13.59 11.96
CA GLU A 146 -7.17 12.40 12.57
C GLU A 146 -8.66 12.63 12.88
N ILE A 147 -9.52 11.74 12.37
CA ILE A 147 -10.91 11.62 12.80
C ILE A 147 -10.98 10.44 13.77
N ASN A 148 -11.19 10.72 15.06
CA ASN A 148 -11.31 9.69 16.08
C ASN A 148 -12.76 9.61 16.57
N VAL A 149 -13.35 8.42 16.49
CA VAL A 149 -14.77 8.16 16.79
C VAL A 149 -14.99 7.14 17.91
N LYS A 150 -13.94 6.90 18.72
CA LYS A 150 -13.99 5.88 19.78
C LYS A 150 -15.00 6.22 20.87
N ASP A 151 -14.95 7.44 21.36
CA ASP A 151 -15.78 7.85 22.52
C ASP A 151 -17.16 8.33 22.06
N GLU A 152 -17.24 9.03 20.94
CA GLU A 152 -18.48 9.51 20.32
C GLU A 152 -18.26 9.83 18.83
N PRO A 153 -19.33 9.98 18.02
CA PRO A 153 -19.22 10.41 16.64
C PRO A 153 -18.52 11.76 16.50
N ALA A 154 -17.78 11.92 15.40
CA ALA A 154 -17.11 13.16 15.06
C ALA A 154 -17.87 13.90 13.94
N ILE A 155 -18.03 15.22 14.11
CA ILE A 155 -18.52 16.12 13.05
C ILE A 155 -17.30 16.62 12.28
N VAL A 156 -17.39 16.55 10.95
CA VAL A 156 -16.39 17.12 10.04
C VAL A 156 -17.09 18.14 9.14
N GLU A 157 -16.66 19.39 9.21
CA GLU A 157 -17.14 20.44 8.32
C GLU A 157 -16.04 20.77 7.29
N VAL A 158 -16.35 20.48 6.03
CA VAL A 158 -15.46 20.72 4.89
C VAL A 158 -15.94 21.97 4.15
N PRO A 159 -15.08 22.97 3.90
CA PRO A 159 -15.45 24.16 3.15
C PRO A 159 -15.73 23.85 1.68
N ALA A 160 -16.49 24.71 1.02
CA ALA A 160 -16.58 24.72 -0.43
C ALA A 160 -15.23 25.11 -1.05
N GLY A 161 -14.89 24.53 -2.20
CA GLY A 161 -13.66 24.86 -2.92
C GLY A 161 -13.16 23.73 -3.81
N LYS A 162 -12.07 23.99 -4.50
CA LYS A 162 -11.39 23.03 -5.36
C LYS A 162 -10.53 22.07 -4.51
N LEU A 163 -11.18 21.22 -3.74
CA LEU A 163 -10.56 20.25 -2.86
C LEU A 163 -10.74 18.83 -3.40
N VAL A 164 -9.73 18.00 -3.25
CA VAL A 164 -9.75 16.55 -3.54
C VAL A 164 -9.17 15.82 -2.35
N GLY A 165 -9.85 14.80 -1.88
CA GLY A 165 -9.34 14.00 -0.78
C GLY A 165 -10.26 12.87 -0.38
N ALA A 166 -9.87 12.16 0.65
CA ALA A 166 -10.62 11.03 1.17
C ALA A 166 -10.32 10.80 2.66
N VAL A 167 -11.04 9.84 3.20
CA VAL A 167 -10.80 9.28 4.53
C VAL A 167 -10.53 7.79 4.37
N ASP A 168 -9.39 7.36 4.92
CA ASP A 168 -9.00 5.96 5.03
C ASP A 168 -9.03 5.51 6.50
N ASP A 169 -9.43 4.27 6.75
CA ASP A 169 -9.55 3.73 8.10
C ASP A 169 -8.20 3.24 8.68
N ALA A 170 -8.18 2.72 9.89
CA ALA A 170 -6.97 2.25 10.57
C ALA A 170 -6.24 1.08 9.87
N PHE A 171 -6.80 0.53 8.80
CA PHE A 171 -6.17 -0.49 7.97
C PHE A 171 -6.02 -0.03 6.51
N PHE A 172 -5.97 1.28 6.28
CA PHE A 172 -5.85 1.87 4.95
C PHE A 172 -6.96 1.46 3.98
N ARG A 173 -8.17 1.18 4.48
CA ARG A 173 -9.33 0.92 3.63
C ARG A 173 -10.07 2.23 3.40
N TRP A 174 -10.42 2.47 2.15
CA TRP A 174 -11.21 3.65 1.78
C TRP A 174 -12.56 3.66 2.51
N VAL A 175 -12.91 4.78 3.12
CA VAL A 175 -14.17 5.02 3.82
C VAL A 175 -15.09 5.93 3.01
N THR A 176 -14.59 7.08 2.57
CA THR A 176 -15.35 8.03 1.75
C THR A 176 -14.43 9.02 1.07
N ASP A 177 -14.85 9.56 -0.05
CA ASP A 177 -14.23 10.72 -0.66
C ASP A 177 -14.73 12.03 -0.06
N LEU A 178 -13.91 13.08 -0.13
CA LEU A 178 -14.22 14.46 0.23
C LEU A 178 -13.82 15.41 -0.91
N GLY A 179 -14.45 16.59 -0.95
CA GLY A 179 -14.20 17.55 -2.03
C GLY A 179 -14.92 17.17 -3.32
N PHE A 180 -14.29 17.33 -4.48
CA PHE A 180 -14.91 17.12 -5.80
C PHE A 180 -15.42 15.69 -6.01
N THR A 181 -14.64 14.71 -5.57
CA THR A 181 -15.00 13.28 -5.69
C THR A 181 -15.98 12.84 -4.61
N GLY A 182 -16.14 13.65 -3.56
CA GLY A 182 -17.02 13.36 -2.45
C GLY A 182 -18.50 13.62 -2.75
N PRO A 183 -19.41 13.19 -1.86
CA PRO A 183 -20.87 13.28 -2.06
C PRO A 183 -21.38 14.71 -2.26
N ASN A 184 -20.64 15.72 -1.78
CA ASN A 184 -21.01 17.14 -1.92
C ASN A 184 -20.35 17.84 -3.13
N GLN A 185 -19.59 17.12 -3.96
CA GLN A 185 -19.08 17.59 -5.24
C GLN A 185 -18.40 18.97 -5.18
N GLY A 186 -17.54 19.19 -4.20
CA GLY A 186 -16.82 20.45 -4.00
C GLY A 186 -17.64 21.62 -3.41
N LYS A 187 -18.93 21.42 -3.15
CA LYS A 187 -19.81 22.47 -2.58
C LYS A 187 -19.65 22.67 -1.07
N GLY A 188 -18.69 21.96 -0.48
CA GLY A 188 -18.55 21.88 0.97
C GLY A 188 -19.61 20.99 1.60
N GLY A 189 -19.54 20.79 2.92
CA GLY A 189 -20.55 19.98 3.60
C GLY A 189 -20.23 19.67 5.03
N LYS A 190 -21.25 19.11 5.68
CA LYS A 190 -21.19 18.65 7.06
C LYS A 190 -21.37 17.14 7.08
N PHE A 191 -20.41 16.46 7.67
CA PHE A 191 -20.38 15.02 7.79
C PHE A 191 -20.45 14.63 9.27
N VAL A 192 -21.09 13.51 9.58
CA VAL A 192 -20.98 12.85 10.87
C VAL A 192 -20.35 11.49 10.67
N PHE A 193 -19.15 11.31 11.20
CA PHE A 193 -18.42 10.05 11.21
C PHE A 193 -18.83 9.25 12.43
N VAL A 194 -19.24 8.00 12.21
CA VAL A 194 -19.84 7.14 13.22
C VAL A 194 -19.04 5.86 13.35
N GLY A 195 -18.53 5.62 14.54
CA GLY A 195 -17.81 4.38 14.88
C GLY A 195 -18.74 3.17 14.96
N PRO A 196 -18.17 1.94 14.99
CA PRO A 196 -18.95 0.70 14.93
C PRO A 196 -19.88 0.50 16.13
N ASP A 197 -19.51 0.99 17.30
CA ASP A 197 -20.25 0.77 18.56
C ASP A 197 -21.35 1.80 18.84
N TYR A 198 -21.47 2.83 17.98
CA TYR A 198 -22.42 3.90 18.24
C TYR A 198 -23.81 3.57 17.73
N ASN A 199 -24.79 3.56 18.66
CA ASN A 199 -26.20 3.29 18.38
C ASN A 199 -27.13 4.48 18.75
N GLY A 200 -26.55 5.67 18.99
CA GLY A 200 -27.28 6.87 19.38
C GLY A 200 -27.96 7.58 18.22
N LYS A 201 -28.62 8.70 18.53
CA LYS A 201 -29.28 9.54 17.52
C LYS A 201 -28.26 10.35 16.73
N LEU A 202 -28.47 10.44 15.42
CA LEU A 202 -27.67 11.24 14.52
C LEU A 202 -28.37 12.55 14.15
N PRO A 203 -27.63 13.64 13.90
CA PRO A 203 -28.20 14.92 13.52
C PRO A 203 -28.79 14.89 12.11
N LYS A 204 -29.90 15.60 11.90
CA LYS A 204 -30.48 15.79 10.56
C LYS A 204 -29.66 16.80 9.76
N GLY A 205 -29.59 16.60 8.45
CA GLY A 205 -28.89 17.53 7.54
C GLY A 205 -27.37 17.32 7.43
N TYR A 206 -26.86 16.23 7.98
CA TYR A 206 -25.47 15.80 7.87
C TYR A 206 -25.36 14.56 6.98
N SER A 207 -24.28 14.47 6.22
CA SER A 207 -23.91 13.24 5.52
C SER A 207 -23.35 12.25 6.53
N VAL A 208 -24.00 11.08 6.69
CA VAL A 208 -23.58 10.05 7.64
C VAL A 208 -22.53 9.16 6.99
N VAL A 209 -21.37 9.05 7.62
CA VAL A 209 -20.27 8.18 7.22
C VAL A 209 -20.02 7.17 8.35
N LYS A 210 -20.19 5.89 8.05
CA LYS A 210 -19.87 4.81 8.99
C LYS A 210 -18.45 4.34 8.72
N THR A 211 -17.67 4.18 9.78
CA THR A 211 -16.32 3.62 9.70
C THR A 211 -16.19 2.37 10.59
N PRO A 212 -15.48 1.33 10.12
CA PRO A 212 -15.29 0.10 10.89
C PRO A 212 -14.22 0.24 11.99
N THR A 213 -13.47 1.34 12.03
CA THR A 213 -12.39 1.59 12.99
C THR A 213 -12.61 2.90 13.75
N TYR A 214 -11.93 3.06 14.89
CA TYR A 214 -12.03 4.26 15.71
C TYR A 214 -11.15 5.40 15.18
N ARG A 215 -9.91 5.11 14.77
CA ARG A 215 -9.00 6.09 14.18
C ARG A 215 -9.11 6.05 12.66
N ASN A 216 -9.24 7.21 12.06
CA ASN A 216 -9.32 7.35 10.60
C ASN A 216 -8.43 8.52 10.18
N TRP A 217 -7.73 8.35 9.08
CA TRP A 217 -6.90 9.38 8.48
C TRP A 217 -7.65 10.11 7.39
N LEU A 218 -7.83 11.42 7.57
CA LEU A 218 -8.36 12.32 6.56
C LEU A 218 -7.21 12.99 5.83
N PHE A 219 -7.24 12.98 4.50
CA PHE A 219 -6.35 13.78 3.68
C PHE A 219 -7.14 14.64 2.68
N LEU A 220 -6.68 15.87 2.50
CA LEU A 220 -7.19 16.82 1.52
C LEU A 220 -6.01 17.45 0.76
N ARG A 221 -6.23 17.70 -0.51
CA ARG A 221 -5.36 18.50 -1.38
C ARG A 221 -6.16 19.66 -1.94
N ALA A 222 -5.60 20.86 -1.91
CA ALA A 222 -6.18 22.01 -2.59
C ALA A 222 -5.62 22.07 -4.01
N ILE A 223 -6.48 22.25 -5.00
CA ILE A 223 -6.05 22.54 -6.37
C ILE A 223 -5.72 24.01 -6.46
N VAL A 224 -4.52 24.30 -6.93
CA VAL A 224 -3.97 25.65 -7.01
C VAL A 224 -4.17 26.21 -8.40
N ASP A 225 -4.80 27.37 -8.49
CA ASP A 225 -4.91 28.12 -9.75
C ASP A 225 -3.91 29.29 -9.72
N ASN A 226 -3.22 29.53 -10.82
CA ASN A 226 -2.28 30.65 -10.98
C ASN A 226 -1.19 30.74 -9.89
N ASP A 227 -0.77 29.59 -9.35
CA ASP A 227 0.22 29.48 -8.25
C ASP A 227 -0.18 30.20 -6.94
N ASP A 228 -1.48 30.50 -6.76
CA ASP A 228 -2.01 31.15 -5.55
C ASP A 228 -2.41 30.10 -4.49
N VAL A 229 -1.41 29.58 -3.78
CA VAL A 229 -1.59 28.60 -2.71
C VAL A 229 -2.39 29.17 -1.54
N GLU A 230 -2.27 30.46 -1.25
CA GLU A 230 -2.99 31.11 -0.15
C GLU A 230 -4.49 31.12 -0.41
N ALA A 231 -4.91 31.55 -1.61
CA ALA A 231 -6.32 31.50 -2.01
C ALA A 231 -6.86 30.07 -2.05
N ALA A 232 -6.10 29.12 -2.59
CA ALA A 232 -6.50 27.72 -2.69
C ALA A 232 -6.75 27.08 -1.31
N THR A 233 -5.99 27.47 -0.28
CA THR A 233 -6.07 26.90 1.08
C THR A 233 -6.92 27.73 2.05
N LEU A 234 -7.41 28.92 1.67
CA LEU A 234 -8.12 29.87 2.55
C LEU A 234 -9.33 29.22 3.25
N GLY A 235 -10.14 28.46 2.53
CA GLY A 235 -11.29 27.77 3.10
C GLY A 235 -10.89 26.76 4.19
N LEU A 236 -9.84 25.98 3.95
CA LEU A 236 -9.32 25.03 4.93
C LEU A 236 -8.78 25.74 6.17
N ARG A 237 -8.06 26.86 6.02
CA ARG A 237 -7.51 27.66 7.12
C ARG A 237 -8.58 28.29 8.01
N THR A 238 -9.75 28.62 7.46
CA THR A 238 -10.74 29.48 8.15
C THR A 238 -12.05 28.78 8.51
N GLN A 239 -12.43 27.73 7.79
CA GLN A 239 -13.76 27.11 7.89
C GLN A 239 -13.72 25.60 8.21
N PHE A 240 -12.62 24.93 7.94
CA PHE A 240 -12.51 23.49 8.25
C PHE A 240 -12.53 23.25 9.75
N ARG A 241 -13.30 22.24 10.20
CA ARG A 241 -13.38 21.85 11.62
C ARG A 241 -13.68 20.36 11.75
N ILE A 242 -13.09 19.77 12.79
CA ILE A 242 -13.48 18.46 13.32
C ILE A 242 -13.77 18.64 14.81
N TYR A 243 -14.91 18.11 15.26
CA TYR A 243 -15.30 18.21 16.68
C TYR A 243 -16.26 17.08 17.06
N PRO A 244 -16.35 16.71 18.36
CA PRO A 244 -17.24 15.66 18.81
C PRO A 244 -18.73 16.04 18.67
N LEU A 245 -19.59 15.07 18.42
CA LEU A 245 -21.04 15.26 18.25
C LEU A 245 -21.69 16.03 19.42
N SER A 246 -21.21 15.82 20.64
CA SER A 246 -21.67 16.52 21.85
C SER A 246 -21.49 18.06 21.78
N LYS A 247 -20.68 18.57 20.86
CA LYS A 247 -20.45 20.01 20.65
C LYS A 247 -21.23 20.59 19.47
N ILE A 248 -22.18 19.87 18.89
CA ILE A 248 -22.91 20.27 17.68
C ILE A 248 -23.62 21.62 17.83
N ASP A 249 -24.19 21.93 19.02
CA ASP A 249 -24.91 23.17 19.29
C ASP A 249 -23.98 24.37 19.59
N ASN A 250 -22.71 24.11 19.90
CA ASN A 250 -21.69 25.14 20.13
C ASN A 250 -20.34 24.66 19.58
N PRO A 251 -20.18 24.61 18.25
CA PRO A 251 -19.00 24.08 17.61
C PRO A 251 -17.75 24.92 17.95
N PRO A 252 -16.65 24.28 18.33
CA PRO A 252 -15.38 25.00 18.55
C PRO A 252 -14.84 25.58 17.24
N LYS A 253 -13.95 26.55 17.37
CA LYS A 253 -13.14 27.02 16.24
C LYS A 253 -12.16 25.90 15.83
N GLY A 254 -12.03 25.63 14.53
CA GLY A 254 -11.02 24.71 14.01
C GLY A 254 -9.60 25.22 14.35
N ARG A 255 -8.71 24.30 14.62
CA ARG A 255 -7.27 24.60 14.81
C ARG A 255 -6.51 24.07 13.59
N VAL A 256 -5.63 24.93 13.04
CA VAL A 256 -4.71 24.57 11.97
C VAL A 256 -3.29 24.60 12.51
N VAL A 257 -2.54 23.54 12.25
CA VAL A 257 -1.11 23.41 12.55
C VAL A 257 -0.36 23.50 11.24
N PHE A 258 0.43 24.54 11.06
CA PHE A 258 1.24 24.73 9.85
C PHE A 258 2.51 23.88 9.93
N ALA A 259 2.79 23.13 8.87
CA ALA A 259 3.82 22.10 8.86
C ALA A 259 4.85 22.23 7.72
N SER A 260 4.72 23.21 6.82
CA SER A 260 5.71 23.42 5.77
C SER A 260 7.10 23.64 6.36
N GLY A 261 8.07 22.89 5.85
CA GLY A 261 9.44 22.94 6.34
C GLY A 261 9.71 22.18 7.64
N SER A 262 8.70 21.56 8.23
CA SER A 262 8.86 20.77 9.44
C SER A 262 9.43 19.37 9.14
N LYS A 263 10.26 18.87 10.06
CA LYS A 263 10.80 17.51 9.99
C LYS A 263 9.82 16.56 10.67
N ILE A 264 8.94 15.95 9.88
CA ILE A 264 7.91 15.05 10.36
C ILE A 264 8.11 13.71 9.66
N ASN A 265 8.01 12.59 10.40
CA ASN A 265 7.98 11.25 9.84
C ASN A 265 6.57 10.69 9.85
N THR A 266 6.08 10.26 8.70
CA THR A 266 4.78 9.61 8.53
C THR A 266 4.91 8.19 7.97
N ILE A 267 6.11 7.62 8.00
CA ILE A 267 6.44 6.30 7.42
C ILE A 267 6.68 5.30 8.55
N HIS A 268 6.05 4.13 8.47
CA HIS A 268 6.20 3.05 9.44
C HIS A 268 7.63 2.54 9.55
N ALA A 269 7.96 1.96 10.70
CA ALA A 269 9.24 1.31 10.95
C ALA A 269 9.47 0.10 10.02
N ASN A 270 10.76 -0.21 9.78
CA ASN A 270 11.21 -1.39 9.03
C ASN A 270 12.13 -2.28 9.89
N ASP A 271 12.02 -2.18 11.20
CA ASP A 271 12.71 -2.97 12.19
C ASP A 271 11.72 -3.58 13.19
N TYR A 272 12.22 -4.11 14.31
CA TYR A 272 11.37 -4.75 15.32
C TYR A 272 10.23 -3.84 15.82
N SER A 273 10.42 -2.52 15.86
CA SER A 273 9.39 -1.57 16.32
C SER A 273 8.12 -1.58 15.45
N PHE A 274 8.19 -2.10 14.22
CA PHE A 274 7.02 -2.34 13.38
C PHE A 274 5.95 -3.18 14.09
N TYR A 275 6.34 -4.22 14.84
CA TYR A 275 5.37 -5.04 15.57
C TYR A 275 4.78 -4.32 16.78
N GLU A 276 5.50 -3.36 17.35
CA GLU A 276 4.99 -2.48 18.40
C GLU A 276 3.95 -1.50 17.84
N GLU A 277 4.21 -0.92 16.65
CA GLU A 277 3.24 -0.11 15.89
C GLU A 277 1.97 -0.92 15.57
N LEU A 278 2.13 -2.12 15.00
CA LEU A 278 1.02 -3.01 14.68
C LEU A 278 0.23 -3.40 15.93
N ASN A 279 0.92 -3.71 17.04
CA ASN A 279 0.28 -3.99 18.32
C ASN A 279 -0.53 -2.80 18.82
N ALA A 280 -0.01 -1.57 18.70
CA ALA A 280 -0.74 -0.37 19.11
C ALA A 280 -2.07 -0.23 18.35
N VAL A 281 -2.10 -0.50 17.05
CA VAL A 281 -3.35 -0.54 16.25
C VAL A 281 -4.30 -1.61 16.78
N ILE A 282 -3.84 -2.84 16.93
CA ILE A 282 -4.69 -3.96 17.40
C ILE A 282 -5.24 -3.69 18.81
N GLN A 283 -4.46 -3.07 19.71
CA GLN A 283 -4.93 -2.72 21.05
C GLN A 283 -5.97 -1.59 21.03
N TYR A 284 -5.87 -0.66 20.09
CA TYR A 284 -6.77 0.49 20.04
C TYR A 284 -8.10 0.17 19.35
N GLU A 285 -8.07 -0.46 18.18
CA GLU A 285 -9.21 -0.65 17.30
C GLU A 285 -10.19 -1.76 17.80
N PRO A 286 -11.46 -1.80 17.34
CA PRO A 286 -12.39 -2.88 17.68
C PRO A 286 -11.84 -4.25 17.31
N ALA A 287 -12.19 -5.27 18.08
CA ALA A 287 -11.69 -6.64 17.86
C ALA A 287 -12.13 -7.24 16.51
N ASP A 288 -13.29 -6.81 16.01
CA ASP A 288 -13.91 -7.26 14.75
C ASP A 288 -13.68 -6.29 13.58
N ALA A 289 -12.85 -5.26 13.78
CA ALA A 289 -12.52 -4.31 12.71
C ALA A 289 -11.76 -4.94 11.54
N PHE A 290 -11.08 -6.06 11.77
CA PHE A 290 -10.22 -6.73 10.81
C PHE A 290 -10.68 -8.17 10.54
N ASN A 291 -10.26 -8.71 9.39
CA ASN A 291 -10.53 -10.10 9.05
C ASN A 291 -9.96 -11.04 10.12
N PRO A 292 -10.72 -12.04 10.65
CA PRO A 292 -10.28 -12.93 11.72
C PRO A 292 -9.03 -13.75 11.36
N GLU A 293 -8.84 -14.15 10.11
CA GLU A 293 -7.62 -14.85 9.66
C GLU A 293 -6.39 -13.94 9.81
N LEU A 294 -6.52 -12.67 9.44
CA LEU A 294 -5.45 -11.68 9.59
C LEU A 294 -5.11 -11.44 11.07
N VAL A 295 -6.14 -11.26 11.91
CA VAL A 295 -5.95 -11.13 13.37
C VAL A 295 -5.34 -12.39 13.97
N GLY A 296 -5.71 -13.57 13.46
CA GLY A 296 -5.13 -14.86 13.83
C GLY A 296 -3.63 -14.95 13.51
N GLN A 297 -3.18 -14.41 12.38
CA GLN A 297 -1.76 -14.33 12.02
C GLN A 297 -1.00 -13.45 13.03
N PHE A 298 -1.54 -12.29 13.39
CA PHE A 298 -0.94 -11.40 14.39
C PHE A 298 -0.94 -12.04 15.79
N ALA A 299 -2.03 -12.70 16.18
CA ALA A 299 -2.12 -13.40 17.45
C ALA A 299 -1.10 -14.55 17.57
N ALA A 300 -0.78 -15.22 16.47
CA ALA A 300 0.19 -16.31 16.45
C ALA A 300 1.62 -15.87 16.81
N ILE A 301 1.96 -14.58 16.61
CA ILE A 301 3.25 -14.00 17.02
C ILE A 301 3.15 -13.21 18.33
N GLY A 302 2.04 -13.31 19.05
CA GLY A 302 1.85 -12.68 20.35
C GLY A 302 1.15 -11.31 20.35
N ILE A 303 0.72 -10.79 19.18
CA ILE A 303 -0.06 -9.54 19.09
C ILE A 303 -1.54 -9.88 19.24
N LYS A 304 -2.05 -9.80 20.47
CA LYS A 304 -3.42 -10.18 20.83
C LYS A 304 -4.16 -9.03 21.50
N LYS A 305 -5.39 -8.78 21.08
CA LYS A 305 -6.26 -7.77 21.68
C LYS A 305 -6.47 -8.02 23.17
N GLY A 306 -6.20 -6.99 24.00
CA GLY A 306 -6.36 -7.06 25.45
C GLY A 306 -5.22 -7.76 26.20
N GLU A 307 -4.19 -8.26 25.51
CA GLU A 307 -3.01 -8.86 26.13
C GLU A 307 -1.77 -7.97 25.89
N PRO A 308 -0.82 -7.89 26.83
CA PRO A 308 0.44 -7.21 26.62
C PRO A 308 1.29 -7.91 25.53
N PHE A 309 1.86 -7.15 24.60
CA PHE A 309 2.84 -7.68 23.66
C PHE A 309 4.21 -7.76 24.33
N ALA A 310 4.54 -8.94 24.86
CA ALA A 310 5.76 -9.20 25.61
C ALA A 310 6.45 -10.50 25.15
N PRO A 311 7.00 -10.54 23.91
CA PRO A 311 7.67 -11.73 23.41
C PRO A 311 8.91 -12.07 24.23
N ASP A 312 9.13 -13.36 24.49
CA ASP A 312 10.33 -13.85 25.12
C ASP A 312 11.60 -13.65 24.23
N ALA A 313 12.76 -14.00 24.74
CA ALA A 313 14.03 -13.80 24.03
C ALA A 313 14.10 -14.57 22.69
N ARG A 314 13.51 -15.79 22.63
CA ARG A 314 13.42 -16.59 21.42
C ARG A 314 12.54 -15.90 20.40
N MET A 315 11.31 -15.57 20.77
CA MET A 315 10.35 -14.93 19.88
C MET A 315 10.83 -13.54 19.41
N LYS A 316 11.49 -12.76 20.29
CA LYS A 316 12.05 -11.45 19.90
C LYS A 316 13.13 -11.60 18.82
N LYS A 317 13.96 -12.63 18.89
CA LYS A 317 14.95 -12.94 17.82
C LYS A 317 14.24 -13.30 16.52
N ILE A 318 13.22 -14.16 16.56
CA ILE A 318 12.43 -14.57 15.39
C ILE A 318 11.72 -13.36 14.76
N LEU A 319 11.12 -12.50 15.55
CA LEU A 319 10.47 -11.28 15.06
C LEU A 319 11.47 -10.32 14.40
N THR A 320 12.66 -10.16 14.97
CA THR A 320 13.72 -9.33 14.37
C THR A 320 14.16 -9.86 13.01
N GLU A 321 14.29 -11.18 12.87
CA GLU A 321 14.60 -11.83 11.59
C GLU A 321 13.38 -11.77 10.62
N GLY A 322 12.18 -11.97 11.14
CA GLY A 322 10.94 -11.91 10.37
C GLY A 322 10.70 -10.55 9.73
N VAL A 323 10.93 -9.45 10.46
CA VAL A 323 10.81 -8.10 9.87
C VAL A 323 11.91 -7.85 8.82
N ALA A 324 13.13 -8.35 9.03
CA ALA A 324 14.19 -8.20 8.03
C ALA A 324 13.85 -8.92 6.72
N ILE A 325 13.34 -10.15 6.80
CA ILE A 325 12.86 -10.92 5.64
C ILE A 325 11.63 -10.24 5.01
N GLY A 326 10.66 -9.83 5.82
CA GLY A 326 9.44 -9.16 5.35
C GLY A 326 9.74 -7.85 4.62
N ASN A 327 10.61 -7.00 5.19
CA ASN A 327 11.06 -5.76 4.57
C ASN A 327 11.83 -6.01 3.26
N ALA A 328 12.74 -7.00 3.25
CA ALA A 328 13.44 -7.38 2.02
C ALA A 328 12.47 -7.85 0.93
N THR A 329 11.45 -8.63 1.32
CA THR A 329 10.40 -9.11 0.40
C THR A 329 9.57 -7.95 -0.15
N ALA A 330 9.11 -7.03 0.72
CA ALA A 330 8.34 -5.86 0.31
C ALA A 330 9.15 -4.97 -0.67
N ARG A 331 10.46 -4.77 -0.40
CA ARG A 331 11.36 -4.05 -1.33
C ARG A 331 11.52 -4.76 -2.65
N SER A 332 11.68 -6.10 -2.62
CA SER A 332 11.82 -6.89 -3.85
C SER A 332 10.57 -6.79 -4.72
N LEU A 333 9.39 -6.96 -4.12
CA LEU A 333 8.11 -6.81 -4.81
C LEU A 333 7.91 -5.40 -5.36
N THR A 334 8.26 -4.38 -4.57
CA THR A 334 8.04 -2.97 -4.94
C THR A 334 8.99 -2.52 -6.06
N PHE A 335 10.29 -2.83 -5.96
CA PHE A 335 11.29 -2.30 -6.88
C PHE A 335 11.68 -3.27 -8.00
N ARG A 336 11.23 -4.51 -7.95
CA ARG A 336 11.37 -5.50 -9.03
C ARG A 336 10.17 -6.45 -9.04
N PRO A 337 8.99 -5.96 -9.47
CA PRO A 337 7.80 -6.78 -9.53
C PRO A 337 8.05 -8.06 -10.34
N ARG A 338 7.61 -9.21 -9.79
CA ARG A 338 7.85 -10.53 -10.39
C ARG A 338 6.81 -10.92 -11.45
N GLU A 339 5.66 -10.23 -11.48
CA GLU A 339 4.56 -10.57 -12.37
C GLU A 339 4.49 -9.59 -13.55
N GLU A 340 4.46 -10.12 -14.77
CA GLU A 340 4.40 -9.33 -16.00
C GLU A 340 3.18 -8.41 -16.06
N ARG A 341 2.06 -8.81 -15.47
CA ARG A 341 0.82 -8.01 -15.43
C ARG A 341 0.93 -6.68 -14.69
N LEU A 342 1.94 -6.52 -13.82
CA LEU A 342 2.21 -5.27 -13.11
C LEU A 342 2.83 -4.22 -14.05
N TYR A 343 3.56 -4.67 -15.08
CA TYR A 343 4.13 -3.77 -16.08
C TYR A 343 3.04 -3.23 -17.00
N PHE A 344 2.97 -1.91 -17.11
CA PHE A 344 1.91 -1.27 -17.88
C PHE A 344 2.05 -1.53 -19.38
N TYR A 345 3.29 -1.66 -19.86
CA TYR A 345 3.64 -1.98 -21.26
C TYR A 345 4.51 -3.25 -21.35
N PRO A 346 3.93 -4.45 -21.10
CA PRO A 346 4.70 -5.68 -20.99
C PRO A 346 5.62 -5.93 -22.20
N GLY A 347 6.89 -6.25 -21.92
CA GLY A 347 7.91 -6.49 -22.95
C GLY A 347 8.33 -5.27 -23.79
N LYS A 348 7.79 -4.06 -23.50
CA LYS A 348 8.10 -2.84 -24.25
C LYS A 348 8.72 -1.73 -23.40
N ARG A 349 8.29 -1.59 -22.13
CA ARG A 349 8.73 -0.54 -21.21
C ARG A 349 8.87 -1.09 -19.79
N GLN A 350 9.67 -0.41 -18.97
CA GLN A 350 9.95 -0.78 -17.58
C GLN A 350 8.97 -0.15 -16.56
N TRP A 351 7.97 0.61 -17.03
CA TRP A 351 6.97 1.27 -16.19
C TRP A 351 5.92 0.28 -15.67
N TYR A 352 5.57 0.39 -14.37
CA TYR A 352 4.62 -0.52 -13.73
C TYR A 352 3.67 0.19 -12.76
N SER A 353 2.58 -0.49 -12.39
CA SER A 353 1.55 -0.01 -11.44
C SER A 353 0.97 -1.17 -10.64
N PRO A 354 0.65 -0.99 -9.33
CA PRO A 354 0.11 -2.04 -8.46
C PRO A 354 -1.42 -2.25 -8.57
N PHE A 355 -2.10 -1.64 -9.54
CA PHE A 355 -3.56 -1.75 -9.68
C PHE A 355 -4.00 -2.67 -10.81
N THR A 356 -3.53 -3.91 -10.81
CA THR A 356 -3.81 -4.87 -11.90
C THR A 356 -5.29 -5.19 -12.09
N GLY A 357 -6.09 -5.18 -11.00
CA GLY A 357 -7.55 -5.38 -11.04
C GLY A 357 -8.38 -4.09 -11.09
N GLY A 358 -7.76 -2.92 -11.08
CA GLY A 358 -8.47 -1.62 -11.01
C GLY A 358 -9.35 -1.48 -9.76
N SER A 359 -8.92 -2.04 -8.63
CA SER A 359 -9.67 -2.10 -7.38
C SER A 359 -8.88 -1.48 -6.24
N SER A 360 -9.47 -0.56 -5.47
CA SER A 360 -8.90 -0.01 -4.24
C SER A 360 -8.77 -1.04 -3.11
N GLU A 361 -9.43 -2.18 -3.24
CA GLU A 361 -9.27 -3.33 -2.35
C GLU A 361 -8.29 -4.37 -2.88
N PHE A 362 -7.61 -4.09 -4.00
CA PHE A 362 -6.69 -4.99 -4.69
C PHE A 362 -7.34 -6.33 -5.12
N MET A 363 -8.63 -6.28 -5.47
CA MET A 363 -9.35 -7.45 -5.96
C MET A 363 -9.13 -7.65 -7.46
N ASN A 364 -8.91 -8.90 -7.87
CA ASN A 364 -8.85 -9.32 -9.26
C ASN A 364 -9.47 -10.71 -9.39
N ASN A 365 -10.44 -10.89 -10.29
CA ASN A 365 -11.12 -12.18 -10.53
C ASN A 365 -11.64 -12.91 -9.27
N GLY A 366 -12.07 -12.15 -8.25
CA GLY A 366 -12.63 -12.70 -7.01
C GLY A 366 -11.62 -13.01 -5.90
N GLU A 367 -10.34 -12.81 -6.15
CA GLU A 367 -9.27 -12.94 -5.16
C GLU A 367 -8.59 -11.60 -4.85
N ARG A 368 -8.03 -11.47 -3.66
CA ARG A 368 -7.18 -10.31 -3.33
C ARG A 368 -5.76 -10.60 -3.76
N VAL A 369 -5.21 -9.73 -4.61
CA VAL A 369 -3.83 -9.80 -5.08
C VAL A 369 -2.92 -9.23 -3.98
N LEU A 370 -2.34 -10.14 -3.18
CA LEU A 370 -1.55 -9.75 -2.01
C LEU A 370 -0.29 -8.95 -2.37
N ASP A 371 0.37 -9.31 -3.46
CA ASP A 371 1.56 -8.60 -3.94
C ASP A 371 1.22 -7.15 -4.33
N ASP A 372 0.13 -6.89 -5.05
CA ASP A 372 -0.32 -5.54 -5.41
C ASP A 372 -0.55 -4.69 -4.15
N ARG A 373 -1.24 -5.27 -3.14
CA ARG A 373 -1.50 -4.61 -1.86
C ARG A 373 -0.21 -4.29 -1.11
N ILE A 374 0.76 -5.21 -1.08
CA ILE A 374 2.05 -5.00 -0.45
C ILE A 374 2.82 -3.89 -1.17
N ILE A 375 2.93 -3.96 -2.51
CA ILE A 375 3.60 -2.94 -3.33
C ILE A 375 3.01 -1.56 -3.04
N PHE A 376 1.67 -1.45 -3.09
CA PHE A 376 1.01 -0.17 -2.89
C PHE A 376 1.28 0.41 -1.50
N HIS A 377 0.93 -0.31 -0.42
CA HIS A 377 1.03 0.23 0.93
C HIS A 377 2.47 0.35 1.45
N TYR A 378 3.42 -0.42 0.88
CA TYR A 378 4.83 -0.22 1.16
C TYR A 378 5.39 1.04 0.48
N TYR A 379 4.87 1.41 -0.68
CA TYR A 379 5.39 2.48 -1.54
C TYR A 379 4.59 3.78 -1.45
N ALA A 380 3.25 3.70 -1.39
CA ALA A 380 2.35 4.84 -1.56
C ALA A 380 1.47 5.09 -0.33
N THR A 381 0.81 6.24 -0.32
CA THR A 381 -0.14 6.67 0.70
C THR A 381 -1.42 7.21 0.11
N GLY A 382 -2.55 6.98 0.82
CA GLY A 382 -3.90 7.39 0.41
C GLY A 382 -4.49 6.50 -0.68
N ILE A 383 -5.58 5.81 -0.39
CA ILE A 383 -6.26 4.93 -1.34
C ILE A 383 -7.67 5.42 -1.63
N THR A 384 -8.05 5.47 -2.90
CA THR A 384 -9.43 5.74 -3.32
C THR A 384 -9.80 4.88 -4.53
N PRO A 385 -11.11 4.60 -4.75
CA PRO A 385 -11.55 3.92 -5.97
C PRO A 385 -11.13 4.65 -7.26
N ALA A 386 -11.14 5.99 -7.25
CA ALA A 386 -10.73 6.80 -8.39
C ALA A 386 -9.23 6.68 -8.70
N MET A 387 -8.39 6.49 -7.68
CA MET A 387 -6.96 6.26 -7.84
C MET A 387 -6.66 4.87 -8.42
N ALA A 388 -7.38 3.84 -7.93
CA ALA A 388 -7.18 2.47 -8.38
C ALA A 388 -7.65 2.24 -9.82
N ARG A 389 -8.62 3.02 -10.29
CA ARG A 389 -9.17 2.94 -11.64
C ARG A 389 -9.27 4.34 -12.25
N ALA A 390 -8.17 4.78 -12.83
CA ALA A 390 -8.15 6.03 -13.58
C ALA A 390 -9.21 6.04 -14.70
N GLN A 391 -9.77 7.20 -14.99
CA GLN A 391 -10.77 7.40 -16.02
C GLN A 391 -10.30 8.46 -17.03
N VAL A 392 -10.72 8.32 -18.28
CA VAL A 392 -10.38 9.28 -19.33
C VAL A 392 -10.81 10.68 -18.95
N GLY A 393 -9.88 11.63 -19.00
CA GLY A 393 -10.11 13.05 -18.77
C GLY A 393 -10.32 13.45 -17.30
N THR A 394 -10.18 12.54 -16.34
CA THR A 394 -10.39 12.86 -14.92
C THR A 394 -9.39 12.17 -14.01
N GLY A 395 -9.12 12.79 -12.85
CA GLY A 395 -8.22 12.24 -11.84
C GLY A 395 -6.76 12.18 -12.30
N SER A 396 -6.05 11.16 -11.86
CA SER A 396 -4.63 10.99 -12.18
C SER A 396 -4.30 9.54 -12.47
N ALA A 397 -3.39 9.31 -13.41
CA ALA A 397 -2.76 8.02 -13.65
C ALA A 397 -1.32 8.04 -13.14
N TYR A 398 -0.82 6.89 -12.70
CA TYR A 398 0.47 6.75 -12.04
C TYR A 398 1.26 5.59 -12.61
N GLU A 399 2.53 5.83 -12.93
CA GLU A 399 3.47 4.79 -13.36
C GLU A 399 4.77 4.92 -12.58
N ILE A 400 5.26 3.81 -12.04
CA ILE A 400 6.50 3.73 -11.27
C ILE A 400 7.64 3.35 -12.21
N GLY A 401 8.73 4.12 -12.21
CA GLY A 401 9.98 3.83 -12.89
C GLY A 401 11.11 3.63 -11.90
N ALA A 402 11.63 2.41 -11.80
CA ALA A 402 12.74 2.05 -10.93
C ALA A 402 13.95 1.47 -11.69
N HIS A 403 13.81 1.27 -12.99
CA HIS A 403 14.82 0.65 -13.85
C HIS A 403 15.08 1.47 -15.10
N ASP A 404 16.32 1.35 -15.60
CA ASP A 404 16.67 1.84 -16.94
C ASP A 404 16.17 0.89 -18.04
N SER A 405 16.35 1.28 -19.30
CA SER A 405 15.93 0.49 -20.46
C SER A 405 16.59 -0.89 -20.55
N GLU A 406 17.72 -1.10 -19.86
CA GLU A 406 18.41 -2.38 -19.77
C GLU A 406 17.96 -3.22 -18.56
N GLY A 407 17.05 -2.70 -17.71
CA GLY A 407 16.54 -3.37 -16.51
C GLY A 407 17.45 -3.24 -15.27
N ASN A 408 18.42 -2.33 -15.28
CA ASN A 408 19.24 -2.01 -14.12
C ASN A 408 18.52 -1.02 -13.21
N TYR A 409 18.76 -1.09 -11.87
CA TYR A 409 18.25 -0.07 -10.96
C TYR A 409 18.87 1.30 -11.26
N LEU A 410 18.07 2.35 -11.08
CA LEU A 410 18.51 3.72 -11.26
C LEU A 410 19.53 4.10 -10.20
N ASP A 411 20.69 4.63 -10.64
CA ASP A 411 21.85 4.98 -9.84
C ASP A 411 22.05 6.49 -9.86
N GLY A 412 21.98 7.14 -8.69
CA GLY A 412 22.12 8.59 -8.57
C GLY A 412 23.47 9.18 -8.92
N ASN A 413 24.50 8.34 -9.15
CA ASN A 413 25.79 8.79 -9.72
C ASN A 413 25.76 9.00 -11.24
N LYS A 414 24.74 8.45 -11.91
CA LYS A 414 24.65 8.42 -13.38
C LYS A 414 23.69 9.49 -13.88
N THR A 415 23.77 9.75 -15.17
CA THR A 415 22.84 10.63 -15.87
C THR A 415 21.89 9.79 -16.72
N TYR A 416 20.59 10.02 -16.57
CA TYR A 416 19.56 9.39 -17.36
C TYR A 416 18.66 10.43 -18.01
N THR A 417 18.02 10.05 -19.10
CA THR A 417 16.96 10.83 -19.74
C THR A 417 15.70 10.00 -19.89
N VAL A 418 14.56 10.65 -19.78
CA VAL A 418 13.25 10.09 -20.16
C VAL A 418 12.59 11.05 -21.12
N THR A 419 12.14 10.55 -22.27
CA THR A 419 11.41 11.34 -23.25
C THR A 419 9.93 10.97 -23.24
N LEU A 420 9.06 11.98 -23.07
CA LEU A 420 7.61 11.86 -23.22
C LEU A 420 7.25 12.29 -24.65
N PRO A 421 6.83 11.36 -25.54
CA PRO A 421 6.48 11.68 -26.93
C PRO A 421 5.27 12.63 -27.01
N ALA A 422 5.26 13.51 -27.99
CA ALA A 422 4.11 14.36 -28.30
C ALA A 422 3.06 13.60 -29.13
N PRO A 423 1.74 13.89 -28.99
CA PRO A 423 1.14 14.67 -27.92
C PRO A 423 1.05 13.86 -26.61
N ILE A 424 1.40 14.47 -25.47
CA ILE A 424 1.32 13.81 -24.17
C ILE A 424 -0.16 13.73 -23.76
N PRO A 425 -0.69 12.55 -23.38
CA PRO A 425 -2.12 12.34 -23.11
C PRO A 425 -2.52 12.75 -21.68
N ALA A 426 -2.32 14.01 -21.34
CA ALA A 426 -2.73 14.63 -20.08
C ALA A 426 -3.54 15.89 -20.39
N ALA A 427 -4.81 15.95 -19.94
CA ALA A 427 -5.67 17.11 -20.18
C ALA A 427 -5.24 18.33 -19.37
N ASP A 428 -4.74 18.10 -18.14
CA ASP A 428 -4.34 19.17 -17.24
C ASP A 428 -2.82 19.40 -17.32
N PHE A 429 -2.04 18.44 -16.81
CA PHE A 429 -0.56 18.48 -16.82
C PHE A 429 0.03 17.10 -16.54
N TRP A 430 1.32 16.95 -16.71
CA TRP A 430 2.10 15.78 -16.29
C TRP A 430 3.20 16.18 -15.32
N SER A 431 3.68 15.24 -14.48
CA SER A 431 4.81 15.47 -13.59
C SER A 431 5.68 14.23 -13.41
N PHE A 432 6.96 14.47 -13.15
CA PHE A 432 7.90 13.52 -12.56
C PHE A 432 8.28 13.96 -11.16
N VAL A 433 8.31 13.02 -10.20
CA VAL A 433 8.87 13.25 -8.87
C VAL A 433 9.83 12.10 -8.54
N VAL A 434 11.01 12.45 -8.02
CA VAL A 434 12.07 11.52 -7.64
C VAL A 434 11.98 11.18 -6.16
N TYR A 435 12.05 9.90 -5.83
CA TYR A 435 11.98 9.38 -4.47
C TYR A 435 13.24 8.63 -4.08
N ASP A 436 13.64 8.77 -2.82
CA ASP A 436 14.69 8.00 -2.17
C ASP A 436 14.22 6.55 -1.96
N ASN A 437 14.97 5.57 -2.44
CA ASN A 437 14.63 4.16 -2.28
C ASN A 437 14.71 3.67 -0.82
N GLN A 438 15.45 4.32 0.07
CA GLN A 438 15.49 3.95 1.49
C GLN A 438 14.23 4.39 2.23
N THR A 439 13.88 5.68 2.12
CA THR A 439 12.74 6.26 2.82
C THR A 439 11.44 6.13 2.05
N ARG A 440 11.49 6.03 0.72
CA ARG A 440 10.33 6.06 -0.20
C ARG A 440 9.61 7.41 -0.21
N SER A 441 10.25 8.44 0.35
CA SER A 441 9.82 9.84 0.32
C SER A 441 10.63 10.64 -0.72
N ILE A 442 10.27 11.90 -0.94
CA ILE A 442 10.98 12.79 -1.86
C ILE A 442 12.48 12.73 -1.57
N LEU A 443 13.30 12.58 -2.62
CA LEU A 443 14.75 12.53 -2.49
C LEU A 443 15.28 13.88 -1.99
N GLU A 444 16.08 13.86 -0.93
CA GLU A 444 16.75 15.06 -0.42
C GLU A 444 17.88 15.46 -1.36
N THR A 445 17.77 16.67 -1.94
CA THR A 445 18.73 17.27 -2.87
C THR A 445 18.87 18.77 -2.60
N ASP A 446 19.66 19.48 -3.42
CA ASP A 446 19.75 20.95 -3.36
C ASP A 446 18.51 21.64 -3.94
N GLN A 447 17.68 20.93 -4.72
CA GLN A 447 16.41 21.43 -5.22
C GLN A 447 15.34 21.32 -4.12
N LYS A 448 14.57 22.39 -3.92
CA LYS A 448 13.44 22.38 -2.98
C LYS A 448 12.38 21.36 -3.41
N SER A 449 12.06 21.35 -4.71
CA SER A 449 11.18 20.36 -5.31
C SER A 449 12.00 19.18 -5.82
N GLY A 450 11.61 17.96 -5.45
CA GLY A 450 12.17 16.74 -6.01
C GLY A 450 11.54 16.35 -7.35
N GLY A 451 11.00 17.27 -8.12
CA GLY A 451 10.28 16.98 -9.35
C GLY A 451 10.23 18.11 -10.35
N VAL A 452 9.70 17.80 -11.52
CA VAL A 452 9.42 18.72 -12.63
C VAL A 452 8.05 18.37 -13.22
N ASP A 453 7.33 19.36 -13.70
CA ASP A 453 6.03 19.19 -14.35
C ASP A 453 5.89 20.11 -15.57
N SER A 454 4.84 19.90 -16.39
CA SER A 454 4.61 20.68 -17.61
C SER A 454 4.28 22.15 -17.37
N ASN A 455 4.00 22.56 -16.12
CA ASN A 455 3.76 23.94 -15.73
C ASN A 455 5.01 24.60 -15.09
N SER A 456 6.11 23.84 -14.95
CA SER A 456 7.36 24.40 -14.41
C SER A 456 7.86 25.54 -15.29
N PRO A 457 8.26 26.71 -14.71
CA PRO A 457 8.49 27.93 -15.50
C PRO A 457 9.55 27.82 -16.60
N ASP A 458 10.56 26.98 -16.37
CA ASP A 458 11.72 26.87 -17.24
C ASP A 458 11.73 25.61 -18.12
N ILE A 459 10.66 24.79 -18.05
CA ILE A 459 10.58 23.57 -18.83
C ILE A 459 10.38 23.88 -20.32
N LYS A 460 11.07 23.16 -21.20
CA LYS A 460 11.02 23.39 -22.64
C LYS A 460 10.76 22.10 -23.40
N PRO A 461 9.84 22.11 -24.39
CA PRO A 461 9.69 21.00 -25.31
C PRO A 461 10.87 20.93 -26.27
N ASN A 462 11.06 19.75 -26.85
CA ASN A 462 11.90 19.55 -28.05
C ASN A 462 11.20 20.13 -29.28
N ASP A 463 11.91 20.21 -30.42
CA ASP A 463 11.38 20.76 -31.68
C ASP A 463 10.15 20.00 -32.21
N ASP A 464 10.00 18.73 -31.87
CA ASP A 464 8.86 17.87 -32.23
C ASP A 464 7.70 17.93 -31.22
N GLY A 465 7.80 18.77 -30.20
CA GLY A 465 6.81 18.93 -29.12
C GLY A 465 6.89 17.88 -28.00
N SER A 466 7.80 16.91 -28.09
CA SER A 466 8.08 15.98 -26.99
C SER A 466 8.83 16.70 -25.85
N TYR A 467 8.89 16.07 -24.66
CA TYR A 467 9.69 16.59 -23.55
C TYR A 467 10.72 15.55 -23.14
N THR A 468 11.99 15.94 -23.08
CA THR A 468 13.07 15.14 -22.51
C THR A 468 13.43 15.68 -21.15
N VAL A 469 13.30 14.87 -20.11
CA VAL A 469 13.66 15.19 -18.72
C VAL A 469 14.95 14.46 -18.36
N TRP A 470 15.84 15.18 -17.71
CA TRP A 470 17.16 14.72 -17.29
C TRP A 470 17.16 14.43 -15.79
N PHE A 471 17.75 13.32 -15.40
CA PHE A 471 17.96 12.89 -14.03
C PHE A 471 19.45 12.70 -13.80
N SER A 472 20.08 13.59 -13.04
CA SER A 472 21.54 13.60 -12.86
C SER A 472 21.95 14.36 -11.61
N PRO A 473 23.16 14.10 -11.05
CA PRO A 473 23.63 14.80 -9.86
C PRO A 473 23.94 16.29 -10.08
N SER A 474 24.16 16.68 -11.32
CA SER A 474 24.45 18.07 -11.71
C SER A 474 23.62 18.47 -12.92
N PRO A 475 23.25 19.77 -13.05
CA PRO A 475 22.44 20.23 -14.16
C PRO A 475 23.19 20.05 -15.50
N PRO A 476 22.57 19.39 -16.49
CA PRO A 476 23.17 19.26 -17.81
C PRO A 476 23.13 20.59 -18.54
N ALA A 477 24.25 20.99 -19.14
CA ALA A 477 24.37 22.28 -19.83
C ALA A 477 23.30 22.44 -20.93
N GLY A 478 22.52 23.53 -20.85
CA GLY A 478 21.42 23.83 -21.75
C GLY A 478 20.11 23.09 -21.50
N HIS A 479 20.02 22.27 -20.44
CA HIS A 479 18.83 21.51 -20.06
C HIS A 479 18.41 21.76 -18.59
N GLU A 480 18.85 22.86 -18.00
CA GLU A 480 18.64 23.17 -16.58
C GLU A 480 17.15 23.24 -16.21
N GLY A 481 16.27 23.66 -17.11
CA GLY A 481 14.81 23.71 -16.90
C GLY A 481 14.13 22.34 -17.00
N ASN A 482 14.76 21.36 -17.62
CA ASN A 482 14.25 19.99 -17.79
C ASN A 482 14.99 18.99 -16.91
N TRP A 483 15.54 19.42 -15.77
CA TRP A 483 16.42 18.64 -14.93
C TRP A 483 15.87 18.41 -13.53
N VAL A 484 15.96 17.17 -13.05
CA VAL A 484 15.71 16.78 -11.67
C VAL A 484 17.01 16.23 -11.07
N GLN A 485 17.42 16.76 -9.93
CA GLN A 485 18.66 16.36 -9.27
C GLN A 485 18.54 14.96 -8.67
N THR A 486 19.57 14.15 -8.89
CA THR A 486 19.80 12.87 -8.20
C THR A 486 20.98 13.00 -7.24
N MET A 487 21.18 11.99 -6.36
CA MET A 487 22.23 12.03 -5.35
C MET A 487 23.24 10.90 -5.52
N PRO A 488 24.54 11.20 -5.67
CA PRO A 488 25.60 10.19 -5.65
C PRO A 488 25.55 9.30 -4.41
N GLY A 489 25.76 7.99 -4.58
CA GLY A 489 25.72 7.00 -3.51
C GLY A 489 24.31 6.55 -3.10
N LYS A 490 23.26 7.04 -3.78
CA LYS A 490 21.87 6.59 -3.60
C LYS A 490 21.32 6.00 -4.88
N SER A 491 20.44 5.02 -4.75
CA SER A 491 19.50 4.65 -5.80
C SER A 491 18.22 5.47 -5.64
N PHE A 492 17.46 5.59 -6.71
CA PHE A 492 16.21 6.34 -6.70
C PHE A 492 15.15 5.64 -7.55
N ASN A 493 13.92 6.07 -7.38
CA ASN A 493 12.81 5.74 -8.27
C ASN A 493 12.04 7.01 -8.62
N VAL A 494 11.20 6.92 -9.64
CA VAL A 494 10.45 8.07 -10.17
C VAL A 494 8.99 7.67 -10.33
N LEU A 495 8.09 8.58 -9.97
CA LEU A 495 6.68 8.43 -10.27
C LEU A 495 6.29 9.41 -11.38
N LEU A 496 5.90 8.88 -12.55
CA LEU A 496 5.23 9.63 -13.59
C LEU A 496 3.75 9.75 -13.24
N ARG A 497 3.22 10.96 -13.32
CA ARG A 497 1.80 11.26 -13.14
C ARG A 497 1.26 11.96 -14.37
N LEU A 498 0.11 11.49 -14.86
CA LEU A 498 -0.71 12.18 -15.85
C LEU A 498 -1.98 12.66 -15.17
N TYR A 499 -2.21 13.95 -15.15
CA TYR A 499 -3.42 14.55 -14.58
C TYR A 499 -4.44 14.79 -15.68
N GLY A 500 -5.68 14.26 -15.49
CA GLY A 500 -6.67 14.17 -16.56
C GLY A 500 -6.18 13.27 -17.71
N PRO A 501 -5.80 11.98 -17.46
CA PRO A 501 -5.23 11.12 -18.49
C PRO A 501 -6.22 10.91 -19.65
N LEU A 502 -5.72 10.96 -20.89
CA LEU A 502 -6.52 10.85 -22.11
C LEU A 502 -6.45 9.43 -22.72
N GLU A 503 -7.34 9.16 -23.68
CA GLU A 503 -7.50 7.84 -24.34
C GLU A 503 -6.18 7.17 -24.77
N PRO A 504 -5.20 7.88 -25.42
CA PRO A 504 -3.94 7.25 -25.85
C PRO A 504 -3.10 6.62 -24.73
N PHE A 505 -3.29 7.04 -23.47
CA PHE A 505 -2.70 6.37 -22.31
C PHE A 505 -3.37 5.02 -22.05
N PHE A 506 -4.70 4.94 -22.11
CA PHE A 506 -5.47 3.74 -21.77
C PHE A 506 -5.38 2.66 -22.85
N ASP A 507 -5.46 3.04 -24.12
CA ASP A 507 -5.34 2.13 -25.26
C ASP A 507 -3.89 1.78 -25.61
N LYS A 508 -2.91 2.41 -24.89
CA LYS A 508 -1.47 2.19 -25.02
C LYS A 508 -0.90 2.54 -26.41
N THR A 509 -1.58 3.41 -27.14
CA THR A 509 -1.05 4.00 -28.38
C THR A 509 0.04 5.04 -28.09
N TRP A 510 0.00 5.62 -26.88
CA TRP A 510 1.07 6.43 -26.33
C TRP A 510 1.82 5.65 -25.24
N MET A 511 3.15 5.77 -25.23
CA MET A 511 4.03 5.19 -24.21
C MET A 511 5.14 6.17 -23.87
N PRO A 512 5.47 6.39 -22.58
CA PRO A 512 6.66 7.14 -22.20
C PRO A 512 7.92 6.40 -22.65
N GLY A 513 9.02 7.11 -22.86
CA GLY A 513 10.34 6.49 -22.95
C GLY A 513 10.74 5.82 -21.65
N ASP A 514 11.65 4.85 -21.69
CA ASP A 514 12.33 4.34 -20.51
C ASP A 514 13.45 5.29 -20.07
N PHE A 515 14.07 5.03 -18.92
CA PHE A 515 15.27 5.73 -18.51
C PHE A 515 16.44 5.27 -19.35
N GLU A 516 16.93 6.17 -20.23
CA GLU A 516 18.09 5.91 -21.08
C GLU A 516 19.36 6.45 -20.42
N LEU A 517 20.36 5.58 -20.24
CA LEU A 517 21.65 5.96 -19.68
C LEU A 517 22.40 6.85 -20.67
N VAL A 518 22.75 8.06 -20.26
CA VAL A 518 23.60 8.98 -21.02
C VAL A 518 25.05 8.53 -20.89
N LYS A 519 25.70 8.26 -22.01
CA LYS A 519 27.09 7.76 -22.09
C LYS A 519 28.10 8.89 -22.10
#